data_3a19d2569e4e7eac34da172aa86a1667
#
_entry.id   3a19d2569e4e7eac34da172aa86a1667
#
_cell.length_a   1.000
_cell.length_b   1.000
_cell.length_c   1.000
_cell.angle_alpha   90.00
_cell.angle_beta   90.00
_cell.angle_gamma   90.00
#
_symmetry.space_group_name_H-M   'P 1'
#
loop_
_entity.id
_entity.type
_entity.pdbx_description
1 polymer ?
#
loop_
_entity_poly.entity_id
_entity_poly.type
_entity_poly.pdbx_seq_one_letter_code
_entity_poly.pdbx_strand_id
1 'polypeptide(L)'
;KGQNVRVVIGSTSTSGDSYMIADLVTRYLSKEMGFNGKVDAIGNAAALDEMQNAKGDGKTVMMFHDMTFLSVLFGSVDEQYALENMTVGPRIGQNPGACFGAAAEKGWNNLSDVTKYLQDNPDATVSFNIESGATSHLAFVAYYLYVKDTYGDDVANRIKAIVGGTTAEKLQRLWDRNADVIYGDTSAFEQYTKDGVEDQLKMSMFGSCGEVKGVAIDSMAKDGVTFEGEPFEFAKDFCMYFPKDMDANVLAEYEAAMQKVTEDPAFIADMEKLYYNALSADEVGVEASKEFIYNKREMCKSLIEKAPSLDTLTQ
;
A
#
# COMPACT_ATOMS: atom_id res chain seq x y z
N LYS A 1 23.90 -21.74 -5.49
CA LYS A 1 24.32 -21.38 -4.13
C LYS A 1 25.20 -20.14 -4.16
N GLY A 2 24.90 -19.14 -3.31
CA GLY A 2 25.70 -17.93 -3.18
C GLY A 2 25.54 -16.87 -4.28
N GLN A 3 24.53 -16.97 -5.15
CA GLN A 3 24.22 -15.92 -6.13
C GLN A 3 23.65 -14.69 -5.40
N ASN A 4 23.97 -13.52 -5.93
CA ASN A 4 23.39 -12.29 -5.45
C ASN A 4 22.07 -12.00 -6.18
N VAL A 5 21.03 -11.71 -5.41
CA VAL A 5 19.72 -11.30 -5.94
C VAL A 5 19.43 -9.89 -5.47
N ARG A 6 19.15 -9.03 -6.41
CA ARG A 6 18.71 -7.66 -6.12
C ARG A 6 17.20 -7.64 -6.07
N VAL A 7 16.64 -7.21 -4.94
CA VAL A 7 15.21 -7.01 -4.76
C VAL A 7 14.95 -5.52 -4.78
N VAL A 8 14.19 -5.04 -5.77
CA VAL A 8 13.81 -3.62 -5.84
C VAL A 8 12.38 -3.46 -5.35
N ILE A 9 12.10 -2.33 -4.71
CA ILE A 9 10.75 -1.97 -4.29
C ILE A 9 10.37 -0.60 -4.83
N GLY A 10 9.09 -0.41 -5.04
CA GLY A 10 8.54 0.84 -5.60
C GLY A 10 8.38 1.98 -4.60
N SER A 11 8.87 1.81 -3.39
CA SER A 11 8.93 2.87 -2.37
C SER A 11 10.37 3.37 -2.24
N THR A 12 10.55 4.64 -1.86
CA THR A 12 11.84 5.20 -1.46
C THR A 12 12.05 5.11 0.05
N SER A 13 11.03 4.68 0.79
CA SER A 13 11.08 4.56 2.26
C SER A 13 11.70 3.23 2.69
N THR A 14 12.56 3.29 3.71
CA THR A 14 13.12 2.10 4.38
C THR A 14 12.41 1.80 5.71
N SER A 15 11.36 2.54 6.05
CA SER A 15 10.58 2.39 7.28
C SER A 15 9.09 2.11 7.04
N GLY A 16 8.68 1.98 5.78
CA GLY A 16 7.29 1.66 5.41
C GLY A 16 7.05 0.16 5.24
N ASP A 17 5.81 -0.20 4.96
CA ASP A 17 5.38 -1.60 4.80
C ASP A 17 6.08 -2.30 3.63
N SER A 18 6.30 -1.60 2.53
CA SER A 18 6.94 -2.19 1.33
C SER A 18 8.34 -2.69 1.64
N TYR A 19 9.13 -1.90 2.36
CA TYR A 19 10.47 -2.33 2.78
C TYR A 19 10.39 -3.48 3.80
N MET A 20 9.53 -3.36 4.80
CA MET A 20 9.42 -4.36 5.86
C MET A 20 9.02 -5.73 5.33
N ILE A 21 8.02 -5.80 4.45
CA ILE A 21 7.58 -7.08 3.89
C ILE A 21 8.59 -7.65 2.90
N ALA A 22 9.19 -6.81 2.05
CA ALA A 22 10.21 -7.25 1.11
C ALA A 22 11.45 -7.78 1.83
N ASP A 23 11.91 -7.10 2.87
CA ASP A 23 13.03 -7.54 3.69
C ASP A 23 12.75 -8.87 4.38
N LEU A 24 11.58 -9.00 5.00
CA LEU A 24 11.15 -10.22 5.66
C LEU A 24 11.12 -11.41 4.69
N VAL A 25 10.42 -11.25 3.56
CA VAL A 25 10.29 -12.30 2.54
C VAL A 25 11.65 -12.65 1.94
N THR A 26 12.48 -11.64 1.66
CA THR A 26 13.82 -11.86 1.10
C THR A 26 14.69 -12.70 2.04
N ARG A 27 14.62 -12.46 3.34
CA ARG A 27 15.38 -13.26 4.32
C ARG A 27 14.97 -14.74 4.30
N TYR A 28 13.68 -15.04 4.25
CA TYR A 28 13.18 -16.41 4.21
C TYR A 28 13.47 -17.08 2.85
N LEU A 29 13.27 -16.36 1.74
CA LEU A 29 13.59 -16.89 0.40
C LEU A 29 15.10 -17.14 0.23
N SER A 30 15.94 -16.27 0.76
CA SER A 30 17.39 -16.43 0.71
C SER A 30 17.83 -17.75 1.37
N LYS A 31 17.21 -18.10 2.47
CA LYS A 31 17.45 -19.38 3.15
C LYS A 31 16.97 -20.56 2.31
N GLU A 32 15.73 -20.48 1.80
CA GLU A 32 15.11 -21.58 1.06
C GLU A 32 15.82 -21.84 -0.27
N MET A 33 16.21 -20.78 -0.99
CA MET A 33 16.81 -20.89 -2.32
C MET A 33 18.33 -20.84 -2.33
N GLY A 34 18.96 -20.45 -1.24
CA GLY A 34 20.41 -20.39 -1.12
C GLY A 34 21.05 -19.22 -1.87
N PHE A 35 20.44 -18.06 -1.89
CA PHE A 35 21.01 -16.85 -2.48
C PHE A 35 21.29 -15.77 -1.42
N ASN A 36 22.03 -14.74 -1.82
CA ASN A 36 22.24 -13.54 -1.02
C ASN A 36 21.34 -12.42 -1.56
N GLY A 37 20.33 -12.03 -0.79
CA GLY A 37 19.37 -11.02 -1.18
C GLY A 37 19.66 -9.65 -0.59
N LYS A 38 19.42 -8.60 -1.38
CA LYS A 38 19.48 -7.21 -0.92
C LYS A 38 18.25 -6.45 -1.42
N VAL A 39 17.60 -5.72 -0.52
CA VAL A 39 16.44 -4.87 -0.85
C VAL A 39 16.90 -3.44 -1.08
N ASP A 40 16.59 -2.90 -2.26
CA ASP A 40 16.85 -1.53 -2.65
C ASP A 40 15.53 -0.76 -2.82
N ALA A 41 15.37 0.30 -2.04
CA ALA A 41 14.19 1.17 -2.06
C ALA A 41 14.42 2.29 -3.09
N ILE A 42 14.03 2.04 -4.34
CA ILE A 42 14.36 2.93 -5.47
C ILE A 42 13.19 3.76 -6.01
N GLY A 43 11.98 3.50 -5.55
CA GLY A 43 10.79 4.20 -6.01
C GLY A 43 10.07 3.50 -7.17
N ASN A 44 8.80 3.85 -7.38
CA ASN A 44 7.92 3.12 -8.30
C ASN A 44 8.39 3.18 -9.76
N ALA A 45 8.64 4.37 -10.28
CA ALA A 45 9.06 4.53 -11.68
C ALA A 45 10.39 3.81 -11.96
N ALA A 46 11.37 3.93 -11.07
CA ALA A 46 12.66 3.26 -11.18
C ALA A 46 12.53 1.74 -11.07
N ALA A 47 11.69 1.23 -10.17
CA ALA A 47 11.48 -0.20 -10.00
C ALA A 47 10.79 -0.82 -11.23
N LEU A 48 9.78 -0.16 -11.78
CA LEU A 48 9.12 -0.57 -13.01
C LEU A 48 10.08 -0.56 -14.21
N ASP A 49 10.94 0.45 -14.27
CA ASP A 49 11.96 0.55 -15.32
C ASP A 49 12.99 -0.59 -15.22
N GLU A 50 13.40 -0.98 -14.02
CA GLU A 50 14.24 -2.17 -13.80
C GLU A 50 13.61 -3.44 -14.38
N MET A 51 12.29 -3.61 -14.21
CA MET A 51 11.59 -4.79 -14.76
C MET A 51 11.60 -4.82 -16.28
N GLN A 52 11.66 -3.69 -16.95
CA GLN A 52 11.75 -3.62 -18.39
C GLN A 52 13.17 -3.87 -18.93
N ASN A 53 14.18 -3.58 -18.14
CA ASN A 53 15.59 -3.62 -18.58
C ASN A 53 16.39 -4.80 -18.02
N ALA A 54 15.94 -5.41 -16.92
CA ALA A 54 16.63 -6.56 -16.33
C ALA A 54 16.48 -7.81 -17.16
N LYS A 55 17.41 -8.74 -16.96
CA LYS A 55 17.34 -10.07 -17.58
C LYS A 55 16.32 -10.94 -16.83
N GLY A 56 15.67 -11.84 -17.55
CA GLY A 56 14.73 -12.80 -16.99
C GLY A 56 15.38 -14.00 -16.32
N ASP A 57 16.48 -13.81 -15.60
CA ASP A 57 17.29 -14.86 -14.96
C ASP A 57 17.04 -15.00 -13.44
N GLY A 58 16.13 -14.18 -12.90
CA GLY A 58 15.79 -14.21 -11.47
C GLY A 58 16.78 -13.51 -10.55
N LYS A 59 17.79 -12.82 -11.08
CA LYS A 59 18.77 -12.07 -10.27
C LYS A 59 18.31 -10.67 -9.91
N THR A 60 17.28 -10.16 -10.57
CA THR A 60 16.59 -8.92 -10.23
C THR A 60 15.10 -9.20 -10.17
N VAL A 61 14.51 -8.94 -9.02
CA VAL A 61 13.07 -9.12 -8.77
C VAL A 61 12.51 -7.85 -8.14
N MET A 62 11.30 -7.47 -8.50
CA MET A 62 10.57 -6.43 -7.80
C MET A 62 9.58 -7.10 -6.83
N MET A 63 9.61 -6.68 -5.57
CA MET A 63 8.60 -7.03 -4.59
C MET A 63 7.82 -5.77 -4.27
N PHE A 64 6.56 -5.71 -4.69
CA PHE A 64 5.76 -4.52 -4.49
C PHE A 64 4.26 -4.82 -4.52
N HIS A 65 3.48 -3.83 -4.19
CA HIS A 65 2.02 -3.96 -4.08
C HIS A 65 1.28 -3.37 -5.29
N ASP A 66 0.00 -3.13 -5.11
CA ASP A 66 -0.95 -2.69 -6.12
C ASP A 66 -0.57 -1.38 -6.84
N MET A 67 0.35 -0.60 -6.31
CA MET A 67 0.84 0.60 -6.99
C MET A 67 1.41 0.28 -8.38
N THR A 68 1.87 -0.94 -8.61
CA THR A 68 2.36 -1.39 -9.92
C THR A 68 1.33 -1.18 -11.02
N PHE A 69 0.06 -1.46 -10.78
CA PHE A 69 -1.01 -1.21 -11.74
C PHE A 69 -1.79 0.06 -11.46
N LEU A 70 -1.93 0.47 -10.19
CA LEU A 70 -2.63 1.71 -9.84
C LEU A 70 -1.98 2.94 -10.45
N SER A 71 -0.65 3.00 -10.45
CA SER A 71 0.08 4.14 -11.01
C SER A 71 -0.13 4.29 -12.52
N VAL A 72 -0.31 3.19 -13.23
CA VAL A 72 -0.69 3.19 -14.65
C VAL A 72 -2.13 3.66 -14.83
N LEU A 73 -3.06 3.11 -14.06
CA LEU A 73 -4.49 3.47 -14.13
C LEU A 73 -4.73 4.96 -13.80
N PHE A 74 -4.01 5.50 -12.85
CA PHE A 74 -4.08 6.92 -12.50
C PHE A 74 -3.29 7.83 -13.46
N GLY A 75 -2.52 7.26 -14.37
CA GLY A 75 -1.69 8.03 -15.31
C GLY A 75 -0.42 8.62 -14.68
N SER A 76 0.00 8.13 -13.52
CA SER A 76 1.24 8.57 -12.86
C SER A 76 2.49 8.04 -13.55
N VAL A 77 2.38 6.91 -14.24
CA VAL A 77 3.39 6.33 -15.12
C VAL A 77 2.75 5.90 -16.44
N ASP A 78 3.57 5.71 -17.47
CA ASP A 78 3.11 5.40 -18.82
C ASP A 78 2.58 3.96 -18.96
N GLU A 79 1.76 3.73 -19.99
CA GLU A 79 1.19 2.43 -20.34
C GLU A 79 2.25 1.34 -20.62
N GLN A 80 3.46 1.72 -21.02
CA GLN A 80 4.56 0.77 -21.20
C GLN A 80 4.87 -0.04 -19.92
N TYR A 81 4.48 0.49 -18.75
CA TYR A 81 4.68 -0.16 -17.45
C TYR A 81 3.48 -1.00 -17.00
N ALA A 82 2.50 -1.23 -17.88
CA ALA A 82 1.34 -2.06 -17.57
C ALA A 82 1.75 -3.50 -17.18
N LEU A 83 0.90 -4.16 -16.42
CA LEU A 83 1.14 -5.54 -15.95
C LEU A 83 1.51 -6.50 -17.08
N GLU A 84 0.94 -6.32 -18.27
CA GLU A 84 1.18 -7.14 -19.46
C GLU A 84 2.64 -7.09 -19.93
N ASN A 85 3.40 -6.10 -19.51
CA ASN A 85 4.81 -5.92 -19.84
C ASN A 85 5.76 -6.41 -18.74
N MET A 86 5.23 -7.14 -17.77
CA MET A 86 5.98 -7.83 -16.72
C MET A 86 5.47 -9.25 -16.58
N THR A 87 6.24 -10.09 -15.90
CA THR A 87 5.76 -11.38 -15.43
C THR A 87 5.30 -11.22 -13.98
N VAL A 88 4.04 -11.51 -13.72
CA VAL A 88 3.51 -11.58 -12.36
C VAL A 88 3.94 -12.92 -11.75
N GLY A 89 4.69 -12.85 -10.68
CA GLY A 89 5.13 -14.01 -9.93
C GLY A 89 4.25 -14.31 -8.71
N PRO A 90 4.74 -15.09 -7.76
CA PRO A 90 4.01 -15.42 -6.54
C PRO A 90 3.62 -14.18 -5.73
N ARG A 91 2.41 -14.16 -5.17
CA ARG A 91 2.11 -13.22 -4.08
C ARG A 91 2.94 -13.60 -2.86
N ILE A 92 3.32 -12.61 -2.06
CA ILE A 92 4.19 -12.81 -0.90
C ILE A 92 3.52 -12.48 0.43
N GLY A 93 2.38 -11.85 0.41
CA GLY A 93 1.63 -11.48 1.61
C GLY A 93 0.65 -10.37 1.33
N GLN A 94 -0.12 -10.02 2.37
CA GLN A 94 -1.15 -9.00 2.27
C GLN A 94 -1.08 -8.07 3.47
N ASN A 95 -1.24 -6.78 3.24
CA ASN A 95 -1.34 -5.78 4.30
C ASN A 95 -2.71 -5.11 4.31
N PRO A 96 -3.60 -5.46 5.25
CA PRO A 96 -4.89 -4.78 5.41
C PRO A 96 -4.78 -3.48 6.20
N GLY A 97 -3.63 -3.18 6.79
CA GLY A 97 -3.41 -2.14 7.79
C GLY A 97 -2.87 -0.82 7.27
N ALA A 98 -2.82 -0.61 5.95
CA ALA A 98 -2.59 0.73 5.43
C ALA A 98 -3.75 1.63 5.88
N CYS A 99 -3.43 2.77 6.48
CA CYS A 99 -4.43 3.57 7.18
C CYS A 99 -4.10 5.06 7.17
N PHE A 100 -5.08 5.85 7.58
CA PHE A 100 -4.90 7.26 7.85
C PHE A 100 -4.43 7.47 9.29
N GLY A 101 -3.73 8.58 9.50
CA GLY A 101 -3.32 9.01 10.83
C GLY A 101 -3.38 10.52 10.94
N ALA A 102 -3.73 11.00 12.13
CA ALA A 102 -3.80 12.43 12.44
C ALA A 102 -3.22 12.69 13.84
N ALA A 103 -2.83 13.93 14.11
CA ALA A 103 -2.40 14.30 15.45
C ALA A 103 -3.52 14.00 16.46
N ALA A 104 -3.17 13.41 17.60
CA ALA A 104 -4.14 13.01 18.63
C ALA A 104 -4.99 14.18 19.13
N GLU A 105 -4.44 15.39 19.15
CA GLU A 105 -5.15 16.60 19.57
C GLU A 105 -6.36 16.95 18.69
N LYS A 106 -6.41 16.46 17.45
CA LYS A 106 -7.57 16.64 16.57
C LYS A 106 -8.82 15.92 17.10
N GLY A 107 -8.64 14.85 17.88
CA GLY A 107 -9.75 14.05 18.39
C GLY A 107 -10.45 13.19 17.35
N TRP A 108 -9.82 12.96 16.20
CA TRP A 108 -10.37 12.12 15.12
C TRP A 108 -9.98 10.66 15.33
N ASN A 109 -10.98 9.81 15.52
CA ASN A 109 -10.81 8.37 15.73
C ASN A 109 -11.33 7.52 14.55
N ASN A 110 -11.95 8.18 13.58
CA ASN A 110 -12.45 7.57 12.36
C ASN A 110 -12.67 8.64 11.28
N LEU A 111 -12.96 8.22 10.05
CA LEU A 111 -13.23 9.16 8.96
C LEU A 111 -14.51 9.95 9.17
N SER A 112 -15.49 9.38 9.87
CA SER A 112 -16.74 10.10 10.20
C SER A 112 -16.47 11.32 11.07
N ASP A 113 -15.49 11.27 11.97
CA ASP A 113 -15.08 12.42 12.78
C ASP A 113 -14.51 13.55 11.91
N VAL A 114 -13.73 13.20 10.88
CA VAL A 114 -13.20 14.17 9.91
C VAL A 114 -14.35 14.83 9.14
N THR A 115 -15.30 14.04 8.67
CA THR A 115 -16.47 14.54 7.94
C THR A 115 -17.30 15.46 8.81
N LYS A 116 -17.55 15.07 10.06
CA LYS A 116 -18.27 15.90 11.03
C LYS A 116 -17.56 17.23 11.29
N TYR A 117 -16.25 17.19 11.44
CA TYR A 117 -15.44 18.42 11.60
C TYR A 117 -15.64 19.38 10.42
N LEU A 118 -15.62 18.86 9.18
CA LEU A 118 -15.84 19.66 7.98
C LEU A 118 -17.27 20.23 7.92
N GLN A 119 -18.27 19.48 8.37
CA GLN A 119 -19.67 19.96 8.42
C GLN A 119 -19.85 21.04 9.48
N ASP A 120 -19.23 20.88 10.65
CA ASP A 120 -19.35 21.82 11.77
C ASP A 120 -18.49 23.10 11.58
N ASN A 121 -17.53 23.05 10.65
CA ASN A 121 -16.62 24.16 10.36
C ASN A 121 -16.61 24.47 8.85
N PRO A 122 -17.61 25.23 8.34
CA PRO A 122 -17.79 25.42 6.89
C PRO A 122 -16.63 26.10 6.17
N ASP A 123 -15.77 26.83 6.88
CA ASP A 123 -14.61 27.50 6.30
C ASP A 123 -13.32 26.68 6.40
N ALA A 124 -13.37 25.53 7.05
CA ALA A 124 -12.19 24.67 7.26
C ALA A 124 -11.92 23.78 6.07
N THR A 125 -10.65 23.50 5.84
CA THR A 125 -10.17 22.44 4.91
C THR A 125 -9.40 21.41 5.72
N VAL A 126 -9.35 20.18 5.23
CA VAL A 126 -8.52 19.11 5.79
C VAL A 126 -7.58 18.60 4.70
N SER A 127 -6.29 18.64 4.96
CA SER A 127 -5.26 18.18 4.04
C SER A 127 -4.85 16.73 4.34
N PHE A 128 -4.78 15.91 3.30
CA PHE A 128 -4.39 14.51 3.36
C PHE A 128 -3.10 14.32 2.57
N ASN A 129 -2.06 13.84 3.20
CA ASN A 129 -0.81 13.55 2.50
C ASN A 129 -0.88 12.15 1.87
N ILE A 130 -0.87 12.11 0.56
CA ILE A 130 -0.97 10.91 -0.27
C ILE A 130 0.21 10.82 -1.25
N GLU A 131 0.31 9.68 -1.91
CA GLU A 131 1.26 9.48 -3.00
C GLU A 131 0.51 9.21 -4.31
N SER A 132 0.87 9.94 -5.37
CA SER A 132 0.23 9.80 -6.68
C SER A 132 0.31 8.37 -7.20
N GLY A 133 -0.84 7.79 -7.56
CA GLY A 133 -0.94 6.45 -8.14
C GLY A 133 -0.75 5.31 -7.14
N ALA A 134 -0.66 5.60 -5.84
CA ALA A 134 -0.50 4.61 -4.79
C ALA A 134 -1.84 4.22 -4.15
N THR A 135 -1.79 3.28 -3.21
CA THR A 135 -2.97 2.88 -2.41
C THR A 135 -3.54 4.07 -1.63
N SER A 136 -2.68 4.97 -1.14
CA SER A 136 -3.13 6.20 -0.47
C SER A 136 -3.95 7.10 -1.38
N HIS A 137 -3.61 7.19 -2.65
CA HIS A 137 -4.39 7.92 -3.65
C HIS A 137 -5.77 7.28 -3.83
N LEU A 138 -5.80 5.95 -3.97
CA LEU A 138 -7.06 5.21 -4.11
C LEU A 138 -7.97 5.39 -2.89
N ALA A 139 -7.42 5.22 -1.69
CA ALA A 139 -8.16 5.37 -0.43
C ALA A 139 -8.70 6.80 -0.26
N PHE A 140 -7.87 7.79 -0.56
CA PHE A 140 -8.28 9.20 -0.52
C PHE A 140 -9.44 9.47 -1.47
N VAL A 141 -9.36 9.00 -2.71
CA VAL A 141 -10.42 9.19 -3.71
C VAL A 141 -11.69 8.46 -3.31
N ALA A 142 -11.59 7.25 -2.76
CA ALA A 142 -12.76 6.52 -2.26
C ALA A 142 -13.48 7.31 -1.16
N TYR A 143 -12.76 7.88 -0.22
CA TYR A 143 -13.32 8.73 0.82
C TYR A 143 -13.91 10.02 0.23
N TYR A 144 -13.18 10.70 -0.65
CA TYR A 144 -13.64 11.91 -1.32
C TYR A 144 -14.97 11.70 -2.06
N LEU A 145 -15.06 10.65 -2.88
CA LEU A 145 -16.28 10.34 -3.64
C LEU A 145 -17.44 9.99 -2.72
N TYR A 146 -17.18 9.24 -1.66
CA TYR A 146 -18.19 8.91 -0.65
C TYR A 146 -18.76 10.16 0.01
N VAL A 147 -17.89 11.10 0.41
CA VAL A 147 -18.30 12.36 1.02
C VAL A 147 -19.10 13.20 0.02
N LYS A 148 -18.65 13.27 -1.22
CA LYS A 148 -19.35 14.00 -2.29
C LYS A 148 -20.75 13.47 -2.48
N ASP A 149 -20.90 12.15 -2.60
CA ASP A 149 -22.19 11.52 -2.84
C ASP A 149 -23.14 11.59 -1.64
N THR A 150 -22.61 11.57 -0.44
CA THR A 150 -23.40 11.50 0.81
C THR A 150 -23.68 12.89 1.40
N TYR A 151 -22.70 13.80 1.35
CA TYR A 151 -22.76 15.08 2.04
C TYR A 151 -22.71 16.31 1.11
N GLY A 152 -22.44 16.08 -0.18
CA GLY A 152 -22.44 17.12 -1.21
C GLY A 152 -21.05 17.68 -1.54
N ASP A 153 -21.02 18.44 -2.65
CA ASP A 153 -19.79 18.97 -3.24
C ASP A 153 -19.05 19.94 -2.31
N ASP A 154 -19.79 20.76 -1.56
CA ASP A 154 -19.18 21.76 -0.68
C ASP A 154 -18.27 21.12 0.38
N VAL A 155 -18.74 20.06 1.03
CA VAL A 155 -17.94 19.32 2.03
C VAL A 155 -16.76 18.63 1.35
N ALA A 156 -17.01 17.91 0.25
CA ALA A 156 -15.98 17.18 -0.50
C ALA A 156 -14.87 18.10 -1.00
N ASN A 157 -15.21 19.29 -1.51
CA ASN A 157 -14.23 20.22 -2.05
C ASN A 157 -13.29 20.83 -1.02
N ARG A 158 -13.57 20.64 0.26
CA ARG A 158 -12.70 21.07 1.35
C ARG A 158 -11.77 19.96 1.85
N ILE A 159 -11.84 18.79 1.24
CA ILE A 159 -10.89 17.69 1.40
C ILE A 159 -9.80 17.87 0.35
N LYS A 160 -8.57 18.11 0.79
CA LYS A 160 -7.45 18.48 -0.09
C LYS A 160 -6.31 17.47 0.00
N ALA A 161 -5.58 17.30 -1.09
CA ALA A 161 -4.43 16.41 -1.15
C ALA A 161 -3.10 17.18 -1.08
N ILE A 162 -2.14 16.63 -0.35
CA ILE A 162 -0.72 16.97 -0.41
C ILE A 162 -0.01 15.74 -0.95
N VAL A 163 0.83 15.89 -1.96
CA VAL A 163 1.41 14.74 -2.69
C VAL A 163 2.87 14.51 -2.34
N GLY A 164 3.22 13.26 -2.11
CA GLY A 164 4.60 12.77 -2.00
C GLY A 164 5.13 12.65 -0.57
N GLY A 165 6.33 12.12 -0.48
CA GLY A 165 7.07 11.95 0.76
C GLY A 165 7.24 10.50 1.19
N THR A 166 8.38 10.23 1.84
CA THR A 166 8.64 8.97 2.55
C THR A 166 7.82 8.92 3.84
N THR A 167 7.75 7.76 4.50
CA THR A 167 7.10 7.63 5.81
C THR A 167 7.65 8.62 6.82
N ALA A 168 8.96 8.80 6.88
CA ALA A 168 9.60 9.76 7.79
C ALA A 168 9.20 11.21 7.47
N GLU A 169 9.16 11.58 6.20
CA GLU A 169 8.75 12.92 5.76
C GLU A 169 7.26 13.19 6.05
N LYS A 170 6.39 12.20 5.87
CA LYS A 170 4.97 12.31 6.21
C LYS A 170 4.78 12.52 7.71
N LEU A 171 5.46 11.73 8.54
CA LEU A 171 5.43 11.89 10.00
C LEU A 171 5.90 13.29 10.41
N GLN A 172 7.00 13.77 9.80
CA GLN A 172 7.50 15.11 10.09
C GLN A 172 6.48 16.19 9.72
N ARG A 173 5.80 16.07 8.57
CA ARG A 173 4.72 16.99 8.17
C ARG A 173 3.57 16.99 9.18
N LEU A 174 3.22 15.81 9.69
CA LEU A 174 2.18 15.69 10.72
C LEU A 174 2.61 16.39 12.00
N TRP A 175 3.82 16.15 12.46
CA TRP A 175 4.37 16.75 13.68
C TRP A 175 4.52 18.25 13.57
N ASP A 176 4.86 18.75 12.39
CA ASP A 176 4.98 20.20 12.11
C ASP A 176 3.62 20.85 11.81
N ARG A 177 2.53 20.07 11.80
CA ARG A 177 1.17 20.54 11.45
C ARG A 177 1.06 21.09 10.03
N ASN A 178 1.89 20.59 9.10
CA ASN A 178 1.84 20.91 7.67
C ASN A 178 0.93 19.97 6.88
N ALA A 179 0.55 18.84 7.47
CA ALA A 179 -0.49 17.95 6.96
C ALA A 179 -1.43 17.62 8.12
N ASP A 180 -2.74 17.64 7.87
CA ASP A 180 -3.74 17.29 8.88
C ASP A 180 -3.87 15.77 9.03
N VAL A 181 -3.79 15.06 7.93
CA VAL A 181 -3.89 13.60 7.88
C VAL A 181 -2.77 13.07 6.99
N ILE A 182 -2.14 12.00 7.43
CA ILE A 182 -1.15 11.26 6.65
C ILE A 182 -1.62 9.83 6.41
N TYR A 183 -1.01 9.15 5.47
CA TYR A 183 -1.31 7.75 5.16
C TYR A 183 -0.06 6.91 5.31
N GLY A 184 -0.19 5.80 5.96
CA GLY A 184 0.93 4.88 6.16
C GLY A 184 0.47 3.54 6.72
N ASP A 185 1.39 2.82 7.33
CA ASP A 185 1.14 1.48 7.83
C ASP A 185 0.87 1.48 9.32
N THR A 186 -0.09 0.64 9.75
CA THR A 186 -0.40 0.40 11.16
C THR A 186 0.86 0.07 11.95
N SER A 187 1.74 -0.79 11.43
CA SER A 187 2.96 -1.19 12.12
C SER A 187 3.94 -0.02 12.31
N ALA A 188 3.93 0.96 11.43
CA ALA A 188 4.78 2.15 11.54
C ALA A 188 4.19 3.22 12.48
N PHE A 189 2.86 3.31 12.55
CA PHE A 189 2.16 4.35 13.32
C PHE A 189 1.85 3.96 14.76
N GLU A 190 1.67 2.67 15.03
CA GLU A 190 1.21 2.18 16.33
C GLU A 190 2.03 2.71 17.50
N GLN A 191 3.35 2.80 17.37
CA GLN A 191 4.23 3.31 18.42
C GLN A 191 3.86 4.72 18.90
N TYR A 192 3.28 5.55 18.01
CA TYR A 192 2.91 6.93 18.33
C TYR A 192 1.49 7.07 18.90
N THR A 193 0.76 5.97 19.04
CA THR A 193 -0.60 5.94 19.61
C THR A 193 -0.61 5.60 21.09
N LYS A 194 0.52 5.20 21.65
CA LYS A 194 0.64 4.68 23.02
C LYS A 194 0.61 5.78 24.08
N ASP A 195 0.15 5.42 25.26
CA ASP A 195 0.27 6.29 26.42
C ASP A 195 1.75 6.57 26.73
N GLY A 196 2.05 7.80 27.13
CA GLY A 196 3.41 8.23 27.43
C GLY A 196 4.19 8.78 26.24
N VAL A 197 3.64 8.72 25.03
CA VAL A 197 4.20 9.42 23.87
C VAL A 197 4.03 10.93 24.06
N GLU A 198 5.06 11.71 23.70
CA GLU A 198 5.01 13.16 23.77
C GLU A 198 3.83 13.70 22.94
N ASP A 199 3.13 14.70 23.48
CA ASP A 199 1.92 15.27 22.86
C ASP A 199 2.16 15.71 21.40
N GLN A 200 3.35 16.25 21.09
CA GLN A 200 3.71 16.68 19.75
C GLN A 200 3.74 15.53 18.75
N LEU A 201 4.11 14.32 19.20
CA LEU A 201 4.28 13.14 18.37
C LEU A 201 3.06 12.23 18.40
N LYS A 202 2.19 12.39 19.40
CA LYS A 202 1.05 11.48 19.60
C LYS A 202 0.04 11.61 18.48
N MET A 203 -0.40 10.45 17.97
CA MET A 203 -1.34 10.38 16.87
C MET A 203 -2.45 9.36 17.12
N SER A 204 -3.51 9.48 16.34
CA SER A 204 -4.58 8.50 16.21
C SER A 204 -4.50 7.85 14.83
N MET A 205 -4.80 6.55 14.76
CA MET A 205 -4.93 5.80 13.49
C MET A 205 -6.40 5.51 13.24
N PHE A 206 -6.82 5.62 11.99
CA PHE A 206 -8.20 5.32 11.58
C PHE A 206 -8.27 5.02 10.09
N GLY A 207 -9.42 4.52 9.65
CA GLY A 207 -9.70 4.28 8.24
C GLY A 207 -8.70 3.34 7.57
N SER A 208 -8.42 2.19 8.19
CA SER A 208 -7.58 1.17 7.53
C SER A 208 -8.27 0.67 6.27
N CYS A 209 -7.47 0.30 5.27
CA CYS A 209 -8.01 -0.14 3.99
C CYS A 209 -8.77 -1.47 4.10
N GLY A 210 -8.35 -2.36 5.00
CA GLY A 210 -9.04 -3.60 5.32
C GLY A 210 -9.15 -3.80 6.83
N GLU A 211 -9.80 -4.88 7.24
CA GLU A 211 -9.90 -5.25 8.64
C GLU A 211 -8.54 -5.74 9.16
N VAL A 212 -8.08 -5.18 10.28
CA VAL A 212 -6.80 -5.51 10.90
C VAL A 212 -7.05 -6.27 12.20
N LYS A 213 -6.48 -7.47 12.30
CA LYS A 213 -6.55 -8.30 13.51
C LYS A 213 -5.50 -7.86 14.51
N GLY A 214 -5.86 -7.85 15.79
CA GLY A 214 -4.93 -7.61 16.88
C GLY A 214 -4.66 -6.14 17.21
N VAL A 215 -5.32 -5.20 16.54
CA VAL A 215 -5.23 -3.77 16.83
C VAL A 215 -6.61 -3.14 16.75
N ALA A 216 -6.89 -2.18 17.62
CA ALA A 216 -8.18 -1.47 17.65
C ALA A 216 -8.13 -0.32 16.63
N ILE A 217 -8.48 -0.61 15.39
CA ILE A 217 -8.62 0.36 14.30
C ILE A 217 -9.87 0.04 13.49
N ASP A 218 -10.67 1.05 13.20
CA ASP A 218 -11.83 0.87 12.32
C ASP A 218 -11.39 1.00 10.86
N SER A 219 -11.81 0.03 10.05
CA SER A 219 -11.56 0.08 8.60
C SER A 219 -12.44 1.15 7.95
N MET A 220 -12.11 1.53 6.72
CA MET A 220 -12.92 2.45 5.92
C MET A 220 -14.34 1.93 5.74
N ALA A 221 -14.50 0.63 5.50
CA ALA A 221 -15.82 0.00 5.38
C ALA A 221 -16.62 0.10 6.68
N LYS A 222 -15.99 -0.13 7.82
CA LYS A 222 -16.62 0.01 9.14
C LYS A 222 -17.00 1.45 9.45
N ASP A 223 -16.23 2.42 8.95
CA ASP A 223 -16.55 3.86 9.04
C ASP A 223 -17.69 4.26 8.10
N GLY A 224 -18.23 3.33 7.34
CA GLY A 224 -19.36 3.56 6.43
C GLY A 224 -18.98 3.99 5.02
N VAL A 225 -17.69 4.01 4.67
CA VAL A 225 -17.27 4.36 3.31
C VAL A 225 -17.72 3.29 2.33
N THR A 226 -18.49 3.70 1.33
CA THR A 226 -18.99 2.84 0.26
C THR A 226 -18.58 3.40 -1.11
N PHE A 227 -18.54 2.50 -2.09
CA PHE A 227 -18.41 2.86 -3.50
C PHE A 227 -19.42 2.03 -4.30
N GLU A 228 -20.28 2.70 -5.08
CA GLU A 228 -21.36 2.05 -5.84
C GLU A 228 -22.27 1.18 -4.97
N GLY A 229 -22.52 1.61 -3.73
CA GLY A 229 -23.39 0.92 -2.79
C GLY A 229 -22.75 -0.24 -2.03
N GLU A 230 -21.50 -0.60 -2.34
CA GLU A 230 -20.77 -1.66 -1.65
C GLU A 230 -19.75 -1.07 -0.66
N PRO A 231 -19.51 -1.73 0.49
CA PRO A 231 -18.45 -1.30 1.40
C PRO A 231 -17.10 -1.24 0.70
N PHE A 232 -16.36 -0.16 0.91
CA PHE A 232 -15.01 -0.05 0.40
C PHE A 232 -14.04 -0.83 1.28
N GLU A 233 -13.58 -1.95 0.78
CA GLU A 233 -12.55 -2.77 1.42
C GLU A 233 -11.42 -3.01 0.43
N PHE A 234 -10.20 -2.75 0.88
CA PHE A 234 -9.01 -2.88 0.07
C PHE A 234 -7.83 -3.24 0.96
N ALA A 235 -7.14 -4.30 0.66
CA ALA A 235 -5.88 -4.62 1.31
C ALA A 235 -4.78 -4.59 0.26
N LYS A 236 -3.57 -4.15 0.65
CA LYS A 236 -2.42 -4.21 -0.26
C LYS A 236 -2.01 -5.65 -0.47
N ASP A 237 -1.91 -6.07 -1.72
CA ASP A 237 -1.41 -7.39 -2.09
C ASP A 237 0.00 -7.28 -2.63
N PHE A 238 0.96 -7.77 -1.84
CA PHE A 238 2.36 -7.79 -2.24
C PHE A 238 2.65 -9.01 -3.08
N CYS A 239 3.42 -8.79 -4.15
CA CYS A 239 3.70 -9.80 -5.16
C CYS A 239 5.15 -9.66 -5.65
N MET A 240 5.72 -10.76 -6.10
CA MET A 240 6.95 -10.73 -6.89
C MET A 240 6.60 -10.41 -8.33
N TYR A 241 7.36 -9.48 -8.94
CA TYR A 241 7.29 -9.17 -10.35
C TYR A 241 8.66 -9.37 -10.96
N PHE A 242 8.67 -9.87 -12.18
CA PHE A 242 9.88 -10.18 -12.95
C PHE A 242 9.80 -9.53 -14.32
N PRO A 243 10.94 -9.43 -15.05
CA PRO A 243 10.91 -9.03 -16.44
C PRO A 243 9.98 -9.93 -17.26
N LYS A 244 9.44 -9.40 -18.36
CA LYS A 244 8.47 -10.09 -19.21
C LYS A 244 8.98 -11.44 -19.73
N ASP A 245 10.24 -11.49 -20.14
CA ASP A 245 10.86 -12.70 -20.70
C ASP A 245 11.53 -13.55 -19.61
N MET A 246 10.81 -13.77 -18.52
CA MET A 246 11.30 -14.56 -17.40
C MET A 246 11.50 -16.03 -17.77
N ASP A 247 12.64 -16.59 -17.38
CA ASP A 247 12.90 -18.02 -17.52
C ASP A 247 11.87 -18.83 -16.72
N ALA A 248 11.16 -19.74 -17.41
CA ALA A 248 10.07 -20.51 -16.81
C ALA A 248 10.53 -21.42 -15.68
N ASN A 249 11.74 -22.00 -15.76
CA ASN A 249 12.27 -22.87 -14.72
C ASN A 249 12.63 -22.08 -13.46
N VAL A 250 13.23 -20.90 -13.65
CA VAL A 250 13.55 -20.00 -12.54
C VAL A 250 12.28 -19.49 -11.85
N LEU A 251 11.27 -19.14 -12.63
CA LEU A 251 9.96 -18.73 -12.09
C LEU A 251 9.34 -19.85 -11.24
N ALA A 252 9.41 -21.10 -11.74
CA ALA A 252 8.91 -22.27 -10.99
C ALA A 252 9.69 -22.51 -9.68
N GLU A 253 10.98 -22.23 -9.66
CA GLU A 253 11.80 -22.31 -8.43
C GLU A 253 11.36 -21.27 -7.41
N TYR A 254 11.10 -20.03 -7.83
CA TYR A 254 10.55 -18.99 -6.96
C TYR A 254 9.16 -19.36 -6.42
N GLU A 255 8.30 -19.92 -7.27
CA GLU A 255 6.96 -20.38 -6.87
C GLU A 255 7.06 -21.45 -5.77
N ALA A 256 7.83 -22.49 -6.00
CA ALA A 256 8.00 -23.59 -5.06
C ALA A 256 8.59 -23.10 -3.72
N ALA A 257 9.57 -22.21 -3.78
CA ALA A 257 10.19 -21.65 -2.58
C ALA A 257 9.20 -20.78 -1.80
N MET A 258 8.41 -19.93 -2.48
CA MET A 258 7.42 -19.10 -1.80
C MET A 258 6.29 -19.92 -1.18
N GLN A 259 5.88 -21.01 -1.83
CA GLN A 259 4.90 -21.94 -1.28
C GLN A 259 5.38 -22.58 0.05
N LYS A 260 6.67 -22.90 0.14
CA LYS A 260 7.26 -23.40 1.38
C LYS A 260 7.37 -22.29 2.44
N VAL A 261 7.82 -21.11 2.05
CA VAL A 261 7.98 -19.97 2.96
C VAL A 261 6.66 -19.59 3.60
N THR A 262 5.59 -19.49 2.81
CA THR A 262 4.28 -19.08 3.33
C THR A 262 3.64 -20.08 4.29
N GLU A 263 4.10 -21.33 4.31
CA GLU A 263 3.66 -22.36 5.25
C GLU A 263 4.55 -22.47 6.49
N ASP A 264 5.70 -21.81 6.50
CA ASP A 264 6.62 -21.81 7.63
C ASP A 264 5.97 -21.07 8.82
N PRO A 265 5.77 -21.75 9.98
CA PRO A 265 5.18 -21.11 11.15
C PRO A 265 5.95 -19.88 11.64
N ALA A 266 7.26 -19.85 11.47
CA ALA A 266 8.10 -18.72 11.86
C ALA A 266 7.81 -17.51 10.96
N PHE A 267 7.66 -17.73 9.66
CA PHE A 267 7.26 -16.66 8.71
C PHE A 267 5.87 -16.09 9.05
N ILE A 268 4.91 -16.99 9.28
CA ILE A 268 3.54 -16.61 9.64
C ILE A 268 3.55 -15.75 10.91
N ALA A 269 4.29 -16.16 11.93
CA ALA A 269 4.41 -15.41 13.19
C ALA A 269 5.06 -14.04 12.99
N ASP A 270 6.09 -13.94 12.14
CA ASP A 270 6.75 -12.67 11.82
C ASP A 270 5.83 -11.72 11.05
N MET A 271 5.02 -12.25 10.13
CA MET A 271 3.99 -11.46 9.42
C MET A 271 2.94 -10.93 10.39
N GLU A 272 2.44 -11.77 11.29
CA GLU A 272 1.41 -11.40 12.27
C GLU A 272 1.87 -10.30 13.22
N LYS A 273 3.16 -10.28 13.61
CA LYS A 273 3.73 -9.21 14.43
C LYS A 273 3.65 -7.83 13.78
N LEU A 274 3.61 -7.79 12.47
CA LEU A 274 3.50 -6.56 11.67
C LEU A 274 2.05 -6.29 11.25
N TYR A 275 1.11 -7.12 11.71
CA TYR A 275 -0.32 -7.09 11.33
C TYR A 275 -0.55 -7.42 9.85
N TYR A 276 0.37 -8.15 9.22
CA TYR A 276 0.24 -8.62 7.85
C TYR A 276 -0.34 -10.03 7.81
N ASN A 277 -1.00 -10.36 6.71
CA ASN A 277 -1.56 -11.68 6.48
C ASN A 277 -0.59 -12.53 5.64
N ALA A 278 -0.19 -13.68 6.17
CA ALA A 278 0.41 -14.72 5.35
C ALA A 278 -0.70 -15.39 4.52
N LEU A 279 -0.38 -15.75 3.30
CA LEU A 279 -1.31 -16.40 2.38
C LEU A 279 -1.11 -17.92 2.38
N SER A 280 -2.06 -18.68 1.82
CA SER A 280 -1.89 -20.12 1.66
C SER A 280 -0.94 -20.44 0.50
N ALA A 281 -0.42 -21.67 0.46
CA ALA A 281 0.42 -22.14 -0.63
C ALA A 281 -0.28 -22.05 -1.99
N ASP A 282 -1.56 -22.35 -2.06
CA ASP A 282 -2.35 -22.23 -3.28
C ASP A 282 -2.49 -20.76 -3.73
N GLU A 283 -2.73 -19.85 -2.80
CA GLU A 283 -2.88 -18.43 -3.09
C GLU A 283 -1.60 -17.78 -3.62
N VAL A 284 -0.43 -18.26 -3.20
CA VAL A 284 0.85 -17.71 -3.68
C VAL A 284 1.32 -18.33 -5.00
N GLY A 285 0.63 -19.33 -5.53
CA GLY A 285 0.93 -19.89 -6.86
C GLY A 285 0.96 -18.81 -7.93
N VAL A 286 1.79 -18.99 -8.96
CA VAL A 286 1.98 -18.00 -10.04
C VAL A 286 0.68 -17.71 -10.78
N GLU A 287 -0.03 -18.76 -11.24
CA GLU A 287 -1.29 -18.56 -11.96
C GLU A 287 -2.37 -17.96 -11.08
N ALA A 288 -2.51 -18.42 -9.85
CA ALA A 288 -3.47 -17.88 -8.88
C ALA A 288 -3.17 -16.40 -8.58
N SER A 289 -1.90 -16.04 -8.42
CA SER A 289 -1.47 -14.67 -8.16
C SER A 289 -1.74 -13.75 -9.35
N LYS A 290 -1.43 -14.21 -10.56
CA LYS A 290 -1.69 -13.45 -11.78
C LYS A 290 -3.18 -13.17 -11.96
N GLU A 291 -4.01 -14.19 -11.83
CA GLU A 291 -5.47 -14.04 -11.93
C GLU A 291 -5.99 -13.06 -10.88
N PHE A 292 -5.54 -13.20 -9.63
CA PHE A 292 -5.95 -12.33 -8.54
C PHE A 292 -5.59 -10.86 -8.80
N ILE A 293 -4.35 -10.59 -9.18
CA ILE A 293 -3.86 -9.22 -9.42
C ILE A 293 -4.57 -8.58 -10.62
N TYR A 294 -4.74 -9.33 -11.72
CA TYR A 294 -5.45 -8.83 -12.91
C TYR A 294 -6.92 -8.51 -12.59
N ASN A 295 -7.61 -9.39 -11.87
CA ASN A 295 -9.00 -9.15 -11.46
C ASN A 295 -9.11 -7.94 -10.54
N LYS A 296 -8.16 -7.77 -9.61
CA LYS A 296 -8.12 -6.63 -8.71
C LYS A 296 -7.94 -5.31 -9.47
N ARG A 297 -7.05 -5.29 -10.46
CA ARG A 297 -6.88 -4.15 -11.37
C ARG A 297 -8.20 -3.75 -12.04
N GLU A 298 -8.93 -4.73 -12.56
CA GLU A 298 -10.23 -4.47 -13.20
C GLU A 298 -11.25 -3.88 -12.21
N MET A 299 -11.28 -4.37 -10.97
CA MET A 299 -12.16 -3.84 -9.92
C MET A 299 -11.85 -2.37 -9.58
N CYS A 300 -10.61 -1.93 -9.67
CA CYS A 300 -10.22 -0.56 -9.37
C CYS A 300 -10.56 0.44 -10.46
N LYS A 301 -10.76 -0.01 -11.70
CA LYS A 301 -10.99 0.88 -12.86
C LYS A 301 -12.18 1.81 -12.68
N SER A 302 -13.30 1.30 -12.21
CA SER A 302 -14.53 2.08 -12.06
C SER A 302 -14.36 3.25 -11.10
N LEU A 303 -13.68 3.02 -9.98
CA LEU A 303 -13.40 4.06 -8.99
C LEU A 303 -12.44 5.11 -9.56
N ILE A 304 -11.38 4.67 -10.22
CA ILE A 304 -10.35 5.55 -10.78
C ILE A 304 -10.92 6.41 -11.92
N GLU A 305 -11.80 5.87 -12.76
CA GLU A 305 -12.48 6.61 -13.82
C GLU A 305 -13.31 7.78 -13.28
N LYS A 306 -13.83 7.67 -12.05
CA LYS A 306 -14.60 8.72 -11.38
C LYS A 306 -13.74 9.67 -10.56
N ALA A 307 -12.46 9.39 -10.41
CA ALA A 307 -11.55 10.20 -9.60
C ALA A 307 -11.32 11.56 -10.26
N PRO A 308 -11.40 12.67 -9.49
CA PRO A 308 -10.92 13.96 -9.97
C PRO A 308 -9.41 13.92 -10.22
N SER A 309 -8.90 14.80 -11.06
CA SER A 309 -7.45 14.94 -11.25
C SER A 309 -6.76 15.41 -9.96
N LEU A 310 -5.48 15.06 -9.79
CA LEU A 310 -4.69 15.55 -8.66
C LEU A 310 -4.63 17.08 -8.64
N ASP A 311 -4.57 17.74 -9.80
CA ASP A 311 -4.58 19.20 -9.89
C ASP A 311 -5.85 19.78 -9.22
N THR A 312 -7.00 19.16 -9.44
CA THR A 312 -8.25 19.54 -8.77
C THR A 312 -8.18 19.29 -7.26
N LEU A 313 -7.64 18.16 -6.84
CA LEU A 313 -7.59 17.76 -5.43
C LEU A 313 -6.57 18.54 -4.59
N THR A 314 -5.56 19.12 -5.23
CA THR A 314 -4.47 19.87 -4.55
C THR A 314 -4.70 21.37 -4.44
N GLN A 315 -5.74 21.91 -5.06
CA GLN A 315 -6.06 23.35 -5.10
C GLN A 315 -6.88 23.85 -3.93
#